data_b2cc8f24d53a2171954ce8bd277bf1e6
#
_entry.id   b2cc8f24d53a2171954ce8bd277bf1e6
#
_cell.length_a   1.000
_cell.length_b   1.000
_cell.length_c   1.000
_cell.angle_alpha   90.00
_cell.angle_beta   90.00
_cell.angle_gamma   90.00
#
_symmetry.space_group_name_H-M   'P 1'
#
loop_
_entity.id
_entity.type
_entity.pdbx_description
1 polymer ?
#
loop_
_entity_poly.entity_id
_entity_poly.type
_entity_poly.pdbx_seq_one_letter_code
_entity_poly.pdbx_strand_id
1 'polypeptide(L)'
;MTNKTWPSTPDINSGVAAIDAEQQQLLQLIYQAHLLVGQGASTIQLLQQARDLIVCTASYFRREEKVMQALKHPSLAATLTTQSNTLQSLQHDFNNRAFNRESIGEFFLFLKDSLIAHFKATDKNFTPPGDALSGKIAAALSRAEPLTSRHSVDIYIVDDEQQHVDLMIEMISIAGLSATGFTSAKLFVDHPIADTDIILLDLNMPDMDGIEVMRTLYDKGCMPTYILVSGFDERVLHSAKQFADAKNILVAKKLSKPINTKEFIHYISQLHIESRLQLTKTCVAQKQATNTQQKLSLEQLKTAIRENQLVLFYQPKLNIKTRKVTGFEALVRLQHPQLGLIFPDQFIAMAEQNDLISELTYEVFRLATEDYLRFRAAGISPGISINISAQDLLDLSMPEHFSALAKAKNIPPEAITIELTETAILKSVSDSLDILNRLRMKGFSLSIDDFGTGYSSLVQLYQAPFTELKIDQHFVMRMLDDDEALSIVKICILLAKELKMTSVAEGIESQEIWDKLEQLGCDLAQGYLISKPVPVDACCEWVEKNTAAKLAP
;
A
#
# COMPACT_ATOMS: atom_id res chain seq x y z
N MET A 1 -4.04 -41.05 21.82
CA MET A 1 -3.48 -39.68 21.97
C MET A 1 -2.09 -39.81 22.55
N THR A 2 -1.08 -39.70 21.74
CA THR A 2 0.33 -39.86 22.14
C THR A 2 0.72 -38.65 22.99
N ASN A 3 1.05 -38.87 24.25
CA ASN A 3 1.74 -37.91 25.12
C ASN A 3 3.07 -37.51 24.46
N LYS A 4 3.06 -36.56 23.53
CA LYS A 4 4.28 -35.84 23.16
C LYS A 4 4.64 -34.97 24.36
N THR A 5 5.52 -35.48 25.20
CA THR A 5 6.14 -34.71 26.29
C THR A 5 6.70 -33.43 25.71
N TRP A 6 6.30 -32.30 26.26
CA TRP A 6 6.91 -31.01 25.97
C TRP A 6 8.40 -31.13 26.25
N PRO A 7 9.31 -30.95 25.29
CA PRO A 7 10.73 -31.04 25.54
C PRO A 7 11.14 -29.97 26.53
N SER A 8 12.10 -30.27 27.41
CA SER A 8 12.77 -29.29 28.27
C SER A 8 13.14 -28.07 27.42
N THR A 9 12.93 -26.86 27.96
CA THR A 9 13.31 -25.60 27.32
C THR A 9 14.72 -25.73 26.74
N PRO A 10 14.92 -25.53 25.42
CA PRO A 10 16.25 -25.59 24.85
C PRO A 10 17.16 -24.57 25.52
N ASP A 11 18.44 -24.90 25.62
CA ASP A 11 19.47 -23.97 26.12
C ASP A 11 19.62 -22.83 25.10
N ILE A 12 18.80 -21.79 25.25
CA ILE A 12 18.72 -20.60 24.41
C ILE A 12 19.47 -19.52 25.15
N ASN A 13 20.56 -19.02 24.58
CA ASN A 13 21.41 -18.02 25.20
C ASN A 13 21.94 -17.07 24.13
N SER A 14 21.30 -15.89 24.03
CA SER A 14 21.73 -14.80 23.16
C SER A 14 22.95 -14.04 23.73
N GLY A 15 23.28 -14.25 24.99
CA GLY A 15 24.27 -13.47 25.71
C GLY A 15 23.75 -12.11 26.22
N VAL A 16 22.47 -11.81 25.99
CA VAL A 16 21.77 -10.61 26.47
C VAL A 16 20.66 -11.04 27.41
N ALA A 17 20.91 -11.00 28.71
CA ALA A 17 20.01 -11.53 29.74
C ALA A 17 18.54 -11.07 29.61
N ALA A 18 18.31 -9.84 29.16
CA ALA A 18 16.96 -9.32 28.95
C ALA A 18 16.24 -9.99 27.75
N ILE A 19 16.96 -10.29 26.68
CA ILE A 19 16.42 -11.02 25.50
C ILE A 19 16.16 -12.47 25.89
N ASP A 20 17.10 -13.10 26.57
CA ASP A 20 16.97 -14.48 27.03
C ASP A 20 15.75 -14.68 27.95
N ALA A 21 15.50 -13.71 28.86
CA ALA A 21 14.32 -13.72 29.72
C ALA A 21 13.01 -13.61 28.92
N GLU A 22 12.98 -12.78 27.89
CA GLU A 22 11.80 -12.60 27.04
C GLU A 22 11.54 -13.81 26.13
N GLN A 23 12.59 -14.45 25.60
CA GLN A 23 12.48 -15.71 24.84
C GLN A 23 11.88 -16.82 25.74
N GLN A 24 12.36 -16.94 26.95
CA GLN A 24 11.83 -17.91 27.93
C GLN A 24 10.37 -17.61 28.29
N GLN A 25 10.04 -16.35 28.52
CA GLN A 25 8.66 -15.92 28.80
C GLN A 25 7.71 -16.26 27.62
N LEU A 26 8.12 -16.00 26.39
CA LEU A 26 7.31 -16.30 25.20
C LEU A 26 7.08 -17.81 25.05
N LEU A 27 8.11 -18.63 25.23
CA LEU A 27 7.99 -20.09 25.19
C LEU A 27 7.08 -20.61 26.31
N GLN A 28 7.13 -20.01 27.50
CA GLN A 28 6.26 -20.36 28.63
C GLN A 28 4.78 -20.04 28.31
N LEU A 29 4.49 -18.90 27.68
CA LEU A 29 3.13 -18.54 27.25
C LEU A 29 2.58 -19.55 26.24
N ILE A 30 3.40 -19.98 25.27
CA ILE A 30 3.01 -21.01 24.29
C ILE A 30 2.74 -22.34 24.98
N TYR A 31 3.56 -22.72 25.94
CA TYR A 31 3.36 -23.94 26.72
C TYR A 31 2.04 -23.92 27.50
N GLN A 32 1.75 -22.81 28.19
CA GLN A 32 0.48 -22.63 28.90
C GLN A 32 -0.71 -22.74 27.95
N ALA A 33 -0.66 -22.10 26.79
CA ALA A 33 -1.70 -22.20 25.78
C ALA A 33 -1.89 -23.64 25.26
N HIS A 34 -0.80 -24.38 25.05
CA HIS A 34 -0.86 -25.79 24.64
C HIS A 34 -1.48 -26.69 25.73
N LEU A 35 -1.19 -26.42 27.01
CA LEU A 35 -1.81 -27.17 28.11
C LEU A 35 -3.34 -27.00 28.16
N LEU A 36 -3.87 -25.83 27.81
CA LEU A 36 -5.30 -25.57 27.74
C LEU A 36 -6.02 -26.50 26.75
N VAL A 37 -5.33 -26.96 25.68
CA VAL A 37 -5.87 -27.96 24.75
C VAL A 37 -6.19 -29.27 25.46
N GLY A 38 -5.27 -29.75 26.32
CA GLY A 38 -5.46 -30.97 27.11
C GLY A 38 -6.45 -30.81 28.26
N GLN A 39 -6.59 -29.61 28.82
CA GLN A 39 -7.48 -29.29 29.93
C GLN A 39 -8.94 -29.07 29.54
N GLY A 40 -9.28 -29.14 28.27
CA GLY A 40 -10.66 -29.04 27.82
C GLY A 40 -11.15 -27.62 27.55
N ALA A 41 -10.25 -26.63 27.37
CA ALA A 41 -10.62 -25.27 27.00
C ALA A 41 -11.50 -25.24 25.73
N SER A 42 -12.39 -24.26 25.64
CA SER A 42 -13.22 -24.09 24.45
C SER A 42 -12.37 -23.69 23.23
N THR A 43 -12.86 -24.02 22.03
CA THR A 43 -12.21 -23.62 20.78
C THR A 43 -12.03 -22.10 20.71
N ILE A 44 -13.00 -21.33 21.18
CA ILE A 44 -12.97 -19.87 21.24
C ILE A 44 -11.78 -19.38 22.09
N GLN A 45 -11.60 -19.94 23.29
CA GLN A 45 -10.48 -19.60 24.15
C GLN A 45 -9.11 -19.92 23.52
N LEU A 46 -9.04 -21.08 22.85
CA LEU A 46 -7.79 -21.48 22.16
C LEU A 46 -7.47 -20.58 20.97
N LEU A 47 -8.48 -20.16 20.19
CA LEU A 47 -8.30 -19.21 19.09
C LEU A 47 -7.82 -17.84 19.61
N GLN A 48 -8.40 -17.35 20.70
CA GLN A 48 -7.97 -16.11 21.33
C GLN A 48 -6.51 -16.18 21.79
N GLN A 49 -6.12 -17.29 22.45
CA GLN A 49 -4.73 -17.51 22.88
C GLN A 49 -3.76 -17.57 21.69
N ALA A 50 -4.17 -18.22 20.58
CA ALA A 50 -3.33 -18.29 19.39
C ALA A 50 -3.07 -16.89 18.78
N ARG A 51 -4.10 -16.04 18.70
CA ARG A 51 -3.94 -14.64 18.24
C ARG A 51 -3.06 -13.83 19.16
N ASP A 52 -3.29 -13.93 20.46
CA ASP A 52 -2.47 -13.21 21.46
C ASP A 52 -1.00 -13.60 21.34
N LEU A 53 -0.69 -14.87 21.12
CA LEU A 53 0.67 -15.35 20.93
C LEU A 53 1.32 -14.84 19.64
N ILE A 54 0.58 -14.71 18.53
CA ILE A 54 1.09 -14.09 17.30
C ILE A 54 1.47 -12.62 17.57
N VAL A 55 0.62 -11.87 18.28
CA VAL A 55 0.88 -10.47 18.65
C VAL A 55 2.06 -10.36 19.62
N CYS A 56 2.16 -11.25 20.63
CA CYS A 56 3.30 -11.31 21.55
C CYS A 56 4.61 -11.60 20.79
N THR A 57 4.58 -12.51 19.81
CA THR A 57 5.74 -12.82 18.94
C THR A 57 6.20 -11.59 18.17
N ALA A 58 5.27 -10.86 17.57
CA ALA A 58 5.61 -9.62 16.86
C ALA A 58 6.16 -8.53 17.79
N SER A 59 5.66 -8.46 19.01
CA SER A 59 6.17 -7.53 20.04
C SER A 59 7.60 -7.90 20.45
N TYR A 60 7.88 -9.19 20.64
CA TYR A 60 9.23 -9.69 20.92
C TYR A 60 10.20 -9.31 19.77
N PHE A 61 9.85 -9.59 18.51
CA PHE A 61 10.71 -9.27 17.37
C PHE A 61 11.08 -7.79 17.30
N ARG A 62 10.14 -6.90 17.58
CA ARG A 62 10.42 -5.45 17.64
C ARG A 62 11.35 -5.06 18.79
N ARG A 63 11.27 -5.74 19.92
CA ARG A 63 12.17 -5.49 21.05
C ARG A 63 13.58 -5.98 20.74
N GLU A 64 13.70 -7.16 20.12
CA GLU A 64 14.96 -7.69 19.61
C GLU A 64 15.59 -6.73 18.58
N GLU A 65 14.83 -6.24 17.62
CA GLU A 65 15.26 -5.23 16.64
C GLU A 65 15.84 -3.98 17.33
N LYS A 66 15.14 -3.42 18.32
CA LYS A 66 15.62 -2.24 19.06
C LYS A 66 16.94 -2.48 19.78
N VAL A 67 17.12 -3.67 20.36
CA VAL A 67 18.39 -4.05 20.97
C VAL A 67 19.50 -4.13 19.93
N MET A 68 19.23 -4.79 18.79
CA MET A 68 20.20 -4.90 17.70
C MET A 68 20.58 -3.53 17.11
N GLN A 69 19.61 -2.62 16.96
CA GLN A 69 19.84 -1.22 16.54
C GLN A 69 20.72 -0.47 17.53
N ALA A 70 20.42 -0.57 18.83
CA ALA A 70 21.20 0.08 19.89
C ALA A 70 22.66 -0.42 19.93
N LEU A 71 22.87 -1.70 19.60
CA LEU A 71 24.17 -2.34 19.50
C LEU A 71 24.87 -2.11 18.15
N LYS A 72 24.20 -1.51 17.17
CA LYS A 72 24.66 -1.40 15.76
C LYS A 72 25.08 -2.76 15.20
N HIS A 73 24.25 -3.76 15.42
CA HIS A 73 24.57 -5.16 15.14
C HIS A 73 24.67 -5.41 13.62
N PRO A 74 25.75 -6.05 13.11
CA PRO A 74 25.96 -6.24 11.66
C PRO A 74 24.90 -7.13 10.99
N SER A 75 24.27 -8.05 11.74
CA SER A 75 23.24 -8.96 11.21
C SER A 75 21.81 -8.38 11.24
N LEU A 76 21.62 -7.11 11.59
CA LEU A 76 20.29 -6.51 11.74
C LEU A 76 19.40 -6.74 10.51
N ALA A 77 19.90 -6.47 9.33
CA ALA A 77 19.11 -6.62 8.09
C ALA A 77 18.68 -8.08 7.84
N ALA A 78 19.57 -9.05 8.07
CA ALA A 78 19.26 -10.48 7.94
C ALA A 78 18.23 -10.93 8.99
N THR A 79 18.33 -10.45 10.22
CA THR A 79 17.39 -10.77 11.29
C THR A 79 16.00 -10.21 10.98
N LEU A 80 15.89 -8.97 10.49
CA LEU A 80 14.62 -8.35 10.09
C LEU A 80 13.92 -9.16 8.99
N THR A 81 14.68 -9.64 8.00
CA THR A 81 14.12 -10.52 6.94
C THR A 81 13.60 -11.83 7.54
N THR A 82 14.36 -12.45 8.43
CA THR A 82 13.95 -13.70 9.09
C THR A 82 12.71 -13.51 9.96
N GLN A 83 12.63 -12.41 10.72
CA GLN A 83 11.47 -12.05 11.55
C GLN A 83 10.22 -11.86 10.70
N SER A 84 10.33 -11.12 9.60
CA SER A 84 9.23 -10.89 8.66
C SER A 84 8.70 -12.19 8.08
N ASN A 85 9.60 -13.05 7.59
CA ASN A 85 9.24 -14.36 7.03
C ASN A 85 8.59 -15.27 8.09
N THR A 86 9.09 -15.25 9.32
CA THR A 86 8.52 -16.04 10.43
C THR A 86 7.10 -15.58 10.74
N LEU A 87 6.86 -14.26 10.87
CA LEU A 87 5.52 -13.74 11.13
C LEU A 87 4.55 -14.05 9.99
N GLN A 88 4.95 -13.89 8.74
CA GLN A 88 4.13 -14.25 7.59
C GLN A 88 3.78 -15.74 7.58
N SER A 89 4.77 -16.61 7.88
CA SER A 89 4.54 -18.06 7.96
C SER A 89 3.57 -18.43 9.08
N LEU A 90 3.68 -17.79 10.26
CA LEU A 90 2.78 -18.00 11.39
C LEU A 90 1.34 -17.56 11.06
N GLN A 91 1.19 -16.40 10.44
CA GLN A 91 -0.14 -15.90 10.01
C GLN A 91 -0.76 -16.80 8.94
N HIS A 92 0.05 -17.20 7.95
CA HIS A 92 -0.40 -18.10 6.89
C HIS A 92 -0.83 -19.47 7.44
N ASP A 93 -0.03 -20.09 8.31
CA ASP A 93 -0.36 -21.37 8.93
C ASP A 93 -1.63 -21.26 9.80
N PHE A 94 -1.74 -20.22 10.62
CA PHE A 94 -2.94 -19.98 11.43
C PHE A 94 -4.19 -19.81 10.57
N ASN A 95 -4.11 -19.03 9.50
CA ASN A 95 -5.23 -18.73 8.62
C ASN A 95 -5.69 -19.94 7.79
N ASN A 96 -4.81 -20.87 7.47
CA ASN A 96 -5.14 -22.07 6.68
C ASN A 96 -5.60 -23.27 7.52
N ARG A 97 -5.63 -23.16 8.85
CA ARG A 97 -6.06 -24.24 9.73
C ARG A 97 -7.54 -24.25 9.96
N ALA A 98 -8.10 -25.45 10.16
CA ALA A 98 -9.46 -25.60 10.64
C ALA A 98 -9.60 -25.06 12.07
N PHE A 99 -10.68 -24.33 12.35
CA PHE A 99 -10.95 -23.81 13.69
C PHE A 99 -11.52 -24.90 14.61
N ASN A 100 -10.69 -25.90 14.90
CA ASN A 100 -11.00 -26.96 15.86
C ASN A 100 -9.83 -27.12 16.86
N ARG A 101 -10.10 -27.79 17.98
CA ARG A 101 -9.16 -27.93 19.08
C ARG A 101 -7.84 -28.60 18.69
N GLU A 102 -7.90 -29.65 17.88
CA GLU A 102 -6.72 -30.42 17.48
C GLU A 102 -5.80 -29.60 16.59
N SER A 103 -6.37 -28.95 15.59
CA SER A 103 -5.65 -28.09 14.63
C SER A 103 -5.01 -26.88 15.31
N ILE A 104 -5.67 -26.26 16.30
CA ILE A 104 -5.10 -25.15 17.09
C ILE A 104 -3.97 -25.67 18.01
N GLY A 105 -4.12 -26.88 18.56
CA GLY A 105 -3.04 -27.51 19.33
C GLY A 105 -1.79 -27.76 18.49
N GLU A 106 -1.94 -28.17 17.24
CA GLU A 106 -0.82 -28.29 16.29
C GLU A 106 -0.20 -26.93 15.95
N PHE A 107 -1.03 -25.87 15.84
CA PHE A 107 -0.52 -24.52 15.65
C PHE A 107 0.41 -24.07 16.79
N PHE A 108 0.09 -24.36 18.05
CA PHE A 108 0.97 -24.03 19.16
C PHE A 108 2.32 -24.76 19.09
N LEU A 109 2.34 -25.99 18.59
CA LEU A 109 3.59 -26.72 18.36
C LEU A 109 4.38 -26.09 17.20
N PHE A 110 3.73 -25.74 16.12
CA PHE A 110 4.34 -25.06 14.97
C PHE A 110 4.94 -23.70 15.36
N LEU A 111 4.20 -22.89 16.14
CA LEU A 111 4.66 -21.61 16.66
C LEU A 111 5.92 -21.78 17.53
N LYS A 112 5.91 -22.76 18.45
CA LYS A 112 7.07 -23.09 19.28
C LYS A 112 8.29 -23.44 18.43
N ASP A 113 8.14 -24.35 17.47
CA ASP A 113 9.24 -24.83 16.64
C ASP A 113 9.81 -23.72 15.73
N SER A 114 8.94 -22.87 15.21
CA SER A 114 9.32 -21.70 14.41
C SER A 114 10.14 -20.69 15.23
N LEU A 115 9.72 -20.42 16.47
CA LEU A 115 10.45 -19.51 17.37
C LEU A 115 11.78 -20.09 17.83
N ILE A 116 11.84 -21.37 18.19
CA ILE A 116 13.10 -22.04 18.54
C ILE A 116 14.09 -22.00 17.37
N ALA A 117 13.61 -22.19 16.14
CA ALA A 117 14.46 -22.06 14.96
C ALA A 117 14.98 -20.63 14.78
N HIS A 118 14.13 -19.64 14.98
CA HIS A 118 14.50 -18.21 14.95
C HIS A 118 15.56 -17.89 16.03
N PHE A 119 15.32 -18.26 17.28
CA PHE A 119 16.26 -18.01 18.40
C PHE A 119 17.63 -18.63 18.14
N LYS A 120 17.69 -19.89 17.70
CA LYS A 120 18.95 -20.55 17.35
C LYS A 120 19.70 -19.89 16.19
N ALA A 121 18.99 -19.26 15.26
CA ALA A 121 19.58 -18.54 14.16
C ALA A 121 20.16 -17.19 14.58
N THR A 122 19.49 -16.48 15.50
CA THR A 122 19.86 -15.14 15.96
C THR A 122 20.85 -15.16 17.11
N ASP A 123 20.73 -16.09 18.07
CA ASP A 123 21.57 -16.15 19.27
C ASP A 123 23.07 -16.37 18.96
N LYS A 124 23.41 -17.08 17.90
CA LYS A 124 24.79 -17.27 17.47
C LYS A 124 25.52 -15.98 17.10
N ASN A 125 24.77 -14.93 16.87
CA ASN A 125 25.28 -13.65 16.35
C ASN A 125 25.46 -12.59 17.46
N PHE A 126 24.89 -12.80 18.66
CA PHE A 126 25.05 -11.87 19.75
C PHE A 126 26.38 -12.10 20.48
N THR A 127 27.21 -11.07 20.57
CA THR A 127 28.38 -11.03 21.46
C THR A 127 27.94 -10.40 22.78
N PRO A 128 28.34 -10.97 23.96
CA PRO A 128 27.98 -10.40 25.25
C PRO A 128 28.42 -8.93 25.33
N PRO A 129 27.52 -8.00 25.68
CA PRO A 129 27.87 -6.59 25.80
C PRO A 129 28.74 -6.34 27.02
N GLY A 130 29.77 -5.49 26.89
CA GLY A 130 30.47 -4.93 28.04
C GLY A 130 29.56 -3.97 28.85
N ASP A 131 29.92 -3.63 30.05
CA ASP A 131 29.12 -2.84 31.02
C ASP A 131 28.55 -1.53 30.43
N ALA A 132 29.30 -0.86 29.56
CA ALA A 132 28.86 0.37 28.91
C ALA A 132 27.70 0.19 27.91
N LEU A 133 27.49 -1.03 27.40
CA LEU A 133 26.40 -1.36 26.45
C LEU A 133 25.14 -1.83 27.17
N SER A 134 25.25 -2.37 28.36
CA SER A 134 24.11 -2.82 29.20
C SER A 134 23.13 -1.67 29.47
N GLY A 135 23.64 -0.47 29.73
CA GLY A 135 22.82 0.73 29.92
C GLY A 135 22.04 1.14 28.67
N LYS A 136 22.63 0.98 27.47
CA LYS A 136 21.95 1.26 26.19
C LYS A 136 20.85 0.25 25.88
N ILE A 137 21.08 -1.02 26.20
CA ILE A 137 20.08 -2.09 26.07
C ILE A 137 18.90 -1.83 26.99
N ALA A 138 19.16 -1.55 28.27
CA ALA A 138 18.12 -1.23 29.25
C ALA A 138 17.29 -0.01 28.79
N ALA A 139 17.91 1.04 28.28
CA ALA A 139 17.25 2.22 27.75
C ALA A 139 16.44 1.91 26.46
N ALA A 140 16.91 1.00 25.62
CA ALA A 140 16.18 0.57 24.44
C ALA A 140 14.93 -0.25 24.81
N LEU A 141 15.06 -1.15 25.77
CA LEU A 141 13.95 -2.00 26.25
C LEU A 141 12.92 -1.24 27.09
N SER A 142 13.34 -0.25 27.89
CA SER A 142 12.40 0.57 28.68
C SER A 142 11.48 1.44 27.82
N ARG A 143 11.91 1.74 26.59
CA ARG A 143 11.12 2.47 25.58
C ARG A 143 10.28 1.55 24.69
N ALA A 144 10.40 0.24 24.83
CA ALA A 144 9.63 -0.73 24.08
C ALA A 144 8.40 -1.17 24.89
N GLU A 145 7.33 -1.54 24.18
CA GLU A 145 6.12 -2.06 24.81
C GLU A 145 6.37 -3.40 25.51
N PRO A 146 5.69 -3.68 26.64
CA PRO A 146 5.70 -4.99 27.25
C PRO A 146 5.21 -6.08 26.30
N LEU A 147 5.75 -7.30 26.41
CA LEU A 147 5.31 -8.46 25.61
C LEU A 147 3.81 -8.75 25.75
N THR A 148 3.21 -8.39 26.87
CA THR A 148 1.83 -8.70 27.25
C THR A 148 0.90 -7.49 27.21
N SER A 149 1.26 -6.40 26.53
CA SER A 149 0.35 -5.25 26.40
C SER A 149 -0.90 -5.66 25.63
N ARG A 150 -2.05 -5.58 26.31
CA ARG A 150 -3.37 -5.83 25.69
C ARG A 150 -3.82 -4.55 25.01
N HIS A 151 -3.60 -4.47 23.69
CA HIS A 151 -4.32 -3.49 22.86
C HIS A 151 -5.65 -4.13 22.44
N SER A 152 -6.77 -3.57 22.90
CA SER A 152 -8.09 -3.96 22.43
C SER A 152 -8.33 -3.32 21.05
N VAL A 153 -8.83 -4.11 20.14
CA VAL A 153 -9.48 -3.69 18.90
C VAL A 153 -10.91 -4.10 19.06
N ASP A 154 -11.81 -3.14 19.14
CA ASP A 154 -13.22 -3.43 19.29
C ASP A 154 -13.87 -3.60 17.92
N ILE A 155 -14.87 -4.48 17.82
CA ILE A 155 -15.60 -4.74 16.59
C ILE A 155 -17.02 -4.27 16.80
N TYR A 156 -17.48 -3.39 15.93
CA TYR A 156 -18.84 -2.87 15.93
C TYR A 156 -19.59 -3.33 14.70
N ILE A 157 -20.89 -3.60 14.86
CA ILE A 157 -21.81 -3.96 13.78
C ILE A 157 -22.92 -2.91 13.79
N VAL A 158 -23.14 -2.27 12.64
CA VAL A 158 -24.19 -1.26 12.47
C VAL A 158 -25.07 -1.67 11.30
N ASP A 159 -26.29 -2.10 11.60
CA ASP A 159 -27.28 -2.60 10.64
C ASP A 159 -28.65 -2.42 11.29
N ASP A 160 -29.63 -1.84 10.61
CA ASP A 160 -30.96 -1.55 11.17
C ASP A 160 -31.79 -2.79 11.44
N GLU A 161 -31.43 -3.93 10.86
CA GLU A 161 -32.09 -5.22 11.08
C GLU A 161 -31.44 -6.00 12.22
N GLN A 162 -32.12 -6.13 13.38
CA GLN A 162 -31.60 -6.88 14.54
C GLN A 162 -31.17 -8.30 14.20
N GLN A 163 -31.87 -8.99 13.29
CA GLN A 163 -31.51 -10.35 12.87
C GLN A 163 -30.14 -10.40 12.17
N HIS A 164 -29.81 -9.39 11.37
CA HIS A 164 -28.48 -9.29 10.74
C HIS A 164 -27.40 -9.02 11.78
N VAL A 165 -27.66 -8.14 12.72
CA VAL A 165 -26.75 -7.85 13.84
C VAL A 165 -26.47 -9.13 14.64
N ASP A 166 -27.50 -9.87 15.03
CA ASP A 166 -27.37 -11.09 15.84
C ASP A 166 -26.58 -12.18 15.06
N LEU A 167 -26.86 -12.35 13.78
CA LEU A 167 -26.15 -13.31 12.92
C LEU A 167 -24.66 -12.95 12.79
N MET A 168 -24.32 -11.69 12.58
CA MET A 168 -22.92 -11.24 12.48
C MET A 168 -22.19 -11.38 13.81
N ILE A 169 -22.85 -11.10 14.95
CA ILE A 169 -22.29 -11.35 16.28
C ILE A 169 -22.00 -12.85 16.47
N GLU A 170 -22.90 -13.73 16.05
CA GLU A 170 -22.69 -15.18 16.13
C GLU A 170 -21.51 -15.62 15.27
N MET A 171 -21.40 -15.15 14.02
CA MET A 171 -20.26 -15.44 13.14
C MET A 171 -18.94 -14.98 13.73
N ILE A 172 -18.89 -13.77 14.32
CA ILE A 172 -17.70 -13.22 14.97
C ILE A 172 -17.36 -14.00 16.24
N SER A 173 -18.38 -14.46 16.97
CA SER A 173 -18.20 -15.34 18.14
C SER A 173 -17.60 -16.70 17.76
N ILE A 174 -17.97 -17.28 16.63
CA ILE A 174 -17.35 -18.52 16.10
C ILE A 174 -15.86 -18.29 15.81
N ALA A 175 -15.51 -17.09 15.34
CA ALA A 175 -14.11 -16.69 15.19
C ALA A 175 -13.38 -16.52 16.54
N GLY A 176 -14.04 -16.63 17.70
CA GLY A 176 -13.49 -16.38 19.02
C GLY A 176 -13.20 -14.89 19.28
N LEU A 177 -14.00 -14.02 18.69
CA LEU A 177 -13.97 -12.57 18.88
C LEU A 177 -15.31 -12.11 19.48
N SER A 178 -15.31 -10.90 20.06
CA SER A 178 -16.53 -10.24 20.53
C SER A 178 -16.84 -9.04 19.66
N ALA A 179 -18.13 -8.78 19.45
CA ALA A 179 -18.59 -7.59 18.75
C ALA A 179 -19.77 -6.97 19.49
N THR A 180 -19.92 -5.65 19.33
CA THR A 180 -21.06 -4.89 19.84
C THR A 180 -21.94 -4.45 18.67
N GLY A 181 -23.22 -4.75 18.73
CA GLY A 181 -24.19 -4.44 17.69
C GLY A 181 -24.99 -3.18 17.97
N PHE A 182 -25.29 -2.41 16.91
CA PHE A 182 -26.13 -1.23 16.92
C PHE A 182 -27.18 -1.35 15.81
N THR A 183 -28.45 -1.16 16.15
CA THR A 183 -29.56 -1.08 15.19
C THR A 183 -29.94 0.36 14.83
N SER A 184 -29.26 1.33 15.37
CA SER A 184 -29.39 2.75 15.03
C SER A 184 -28.03 3.37 14.77
N ALA A 185 -27.85 3.86 13.57
CA ALA A 185 -26.64 4.57 13.15
C ALA A 185 -26.41 5.85 13.97
N LYS A 186 -27.50 6.56 14.36
CA LYS A 186 -27.42 7.77 15.19
C LYS A 186 -26.86 7.49 16.58
N LEU A 187 -27.30 6.39 17.21
CA LEU A 187 -26.75 5.99 18.51
C LEU A 187 -25.29 5.55 18.38
N PHE A 188 -24.95 4.90 17.28
CA PHE A 188 -23.59 4.43 17.03
C PHE A 188 -22.60 5.59 16.87
N VAL A 189 -22.90 6.62 16.08
CA VAL A 189 -21.96 7.74 15.86
C VAL A 189 -21.65 8.55 17.13
N ASP A 190 -22.48 8.43 18.16
CA ASP A 190 -22.24 9.06 19.47
C ASP A 190 -21.45 8.14 20.43
N HIS A 191 -21.21 6.89 20.04
CA HIS A 191 -20.35 5.98 20.79
C HIS A 191 -18.87 6.37 20.63
N PRO A 192 -18.03 6.21 21.67
CA PRO A 192 -16.59 6.44 21.53
C PRO A 192 -15.96 5.36 20.64
N ILE A 193 -15.36 5.80 19.54
CA ILE A 193 -14.73 4.95 18.52
C ILE A 193 -13.24 5.30 18.45
N ALA A 194 -12.39 4.30 18.41
CA ALA A 194 -10.94 4.44 18.20
C ALA A 194 -10.57 4.20 16.72
N ASP A 195 -9.49 4.83 16.26
CA ASP A 195 -8.97 4.63 14.89
C ASP A 195 -8.58 3.18 14.58
N THR A 196 -8.43 2.38 15.61
CA THR A 196 -8.02 0.97 15.54
C THR A 196 -9.18 0.01 15.46
N ASP A 197 -10.41 0.49 15.70
CA ASP A 197 -11.60 -0.33 15.73
C ASP A 197 -12.03 -0.76 14.33
N ILE A 198 -12.78 -1.85 14.29
CA ILE A 198 -13.33 -2.41 13.05
C ILE A 198 -14.84 -2.24 13.07
N ILE A 199 -15.37 -1.61 12.02
CA ILE A 199 -16.80 -1.35 11.87
C ILE A 199 -17.36 -2.14 10.69
N LEU A 200 -18.28 -3.07 10.95
CA LEU A 200 -19.13 -3.69 9.94
C LEU A 200 -20.34 -2.77 9.75
N LEU A 201 -20.45 -2.16 8.59
CA LEU A 201 -21.41 -1.09 8.33
C LEU A 201 -22.35 -1.46 7.19
N ASP A 202 -23.64 -1.58 7.49
CA ASP A 202 -24.65 -1.60 6.42
C ASP A 202 -24.76 -0.22 5.77
N LEU A 203 -24.90 -0.22 4.45
CA LEU A 203 -25.03 1.03 3.69
C LEU A 203 -26.47 1.54 3.65
N ASN A 204 -27.46 0.66 3.75
CA ASN A 204 -28.85 1.01 3.55
C ASN A 204 -29.64 1.01 4.87
N MET A 205 -29.52 2.04 5.64
CA MET A 205 -30.25 2.23 6.90
C MET A 205 -31.18 3.45 6.82
N PRO A 206 -32.40 3.39 7.43
CA PRO A 206 -33.44 4.40 7.21
C PRO A 206 -33.21 5.73 7.92
N ASP A 207 -32.47 5.78 9.03
CA ASP A 207 -32.30 6.97 9.86
C ASP A 207 -31.00 7.75 9.55
N MET A 208 -29.97 7.05 9.10
CA MET A 208 -28.68 7.58 8.65
C MET A 208 -28.00 6.51 7.81
N ASP A 209 -27.70 6.79 6.55
CA ASP A 209 -27.05 5.81 5.68
C ASP A 209 -25.58 5.60 6.02
N GLY A 210 -25.00 4.48 5.53
CA GLY A 210 -23.63 4.13 5.87
C GLY A 210 -22.58 5.15 5.38
N ILE A 211 -22.86 5.90 4.30
CA ILE A 211 -21.96 6.96 3.81
C ILE A 211 -21.99 8.15 4.77
N GLU A 212 -23.18 8.49 5.29
CA GLU A 212 -23.35 9.56 6.28
C GLU A 212 -22.69 9.19 7.63
N VAL A 213 -22.72 7.91 8.03
CA VAL A 213 -21.97 7.41 9.20
C VAL A 213 -20.47 7.62 9.00
N MET A 214 -19.91 7.19 7.86
CA MET A 214 -18.48 7.36 7.56
C MET A 214 -18.08 8.84 7.56
N ARG A 215 -18.91 9.71 6.97
CA ARG A 215 -18.70 11.16 6.95
C ARG A 215 -18.70 11.76 8.36
N THR A 216 -19.69 11.38 9.18
CA THR A 216 -19.83 11.90 10.54
C THR A 216 -18.64 11.53 11.43
N LEU A 217 -18.16 10.29 11.35
CA LEU A 217 -16.99 9.84 12.10
C LEU A 217 -15.70 10.50 11.58
N TYR A 218 -15.56 10.67 10.28
CA TYR A 218 -14.46 11.43 9.67
C TYR A 218 -14.43 12.89 10.17
N ASP A 219 -15.57 13.58 10.18
CA ASP A 219 -15.67 14.96 10.65
C ASP A 219 -15.40 15.08 12.16
N LYS A 220 -15.64 14.02 12.95
CA LYS A 220 -15.25 13.91 14.37
C LYS A 220 -13.76 13.57 14.53
N GLY A 221 -13.01 13.32 13.46
CA GLY A 221 -11.59 12.98 13.49
C GLY A 221 -11.30 11.51 13.78
N CYS A 222 -12.29 10.63 13.68
CA CYS A 222 -12.15 9.18 13.88
C CYS A 222 -11.96 8.47 12.53
N MET A 223 -10.92 7.62 12.43
CA MET A 223 -10.52 6.93 11.21
C MET A 223 -10.45 5.39 11.42
N PRO A 224 -11.56 4.74 11.83
CA PRO A 224 -11.59 3.29 12.02
C PRO A 224 -11.50 2.53 10.69
N THR A 225 -11.32 1.22 10.78
CA THR A 225 -11.35 0.33 9.61
C THR A 225 -12.77 -0.14 9.32
N TYR A 226 -13.24 0.06 8.10
CA TYR A 226 -14.59 -0.35 7.69
C TYR A 226 -14.60 -1.66 6.92
N ILE A 227 -15.65 -2.47 7.16
CA ILE A 227 -16.12 -3.53 6.29
C ILE A 227 -17.53 -3.11 5.86
N LEU A 228 -17.71 -2.78 4.58
CA LEU A 228 -19.01 -2.37 4.06
C LEU A 228 -19.86 -3.61 3.74
N VAL A 229 -21.09 -3.61 4.19
CA VAL A 229 -22.07 -4.68 3.96
C VAL A 229 -23.25 -4.08 3.20
N SER A 230 -23.77 -4.76 2.17
CA SER A 230 -24.98 -4.32 1.48
C SER A 230 -25.73 -5.49 0.85
N GLY A 231 -27.06 -5.42 0.89
CA GLY A 231 -27.96 -6.30 0.14
C GLY A 231 -28.35 -5.75 -1.24
N PHE A 232 -27.88 -4.56 -1.60
CA PHE A 232 -28.18 -3.86 -2.85
C PHE A 232 -27.06 -3.98 -3.90
N ASP A 233 -27.32 -3.38 -5.09
CA ASP A 233 -26.46 -3.34 -6.26
C ASP A 233 -24.99 -3.03 -5.90
N GLU A 234 -24.07 -3.79 -6.44
CA GLU A 234 -22.60 -3.59 -6.31
C GLU A 234 -22.15 -2.17 -6.59
N ARG A 235 -22.90 -1.43 -7.41
CA ARG A 235 -22.64 -0.01 -7.70
C ARG A 235 -22.75 0.89 -6.48
N VAL A 236 -23.64 0.60 -5.51
CA VAL A 236 -23.74 1.36 -4.25
C VAL A 236 -22.53 1.09 -3.37
N LEU A 237 -22.09 -0.16 -3.27
CA LEU A 237 -20.86 -0.54 -2.58
C LEU A 237 -19.62 0.12 -3.20
N HIS A 238 -19.60 0.22 -4.54
CA HIS A 238 -18.52 0.88 -5.26
C HIS A 238 -18.48 2.38 -4.96
N SER A 239 -19.62 3.07 -5.04
CA SER A 239 -19.73 4.51 -4.74
C SER A 239 -19.35 4.83 -3.30
N ALA A 240 -19.78 4.00 -2.34
CA ALA A 240 -19.41 4.15 -0.92
C ALA A 240 -17.89 4.02 -0.73
N LYS A 241 -17.26 3.07 -1.44
CA LYS A 241 -15.80 2.93 -1.41
C LYS A 241 -15.09 4.12 -2.04
N GLN A 242 -15.54 4.64 -3.19
CA GLN A 242 -14.97 5.84 -3.81
C GLN A 242 -15.02 7.05 -2.87
N PHE A 243 -16.15 7.24 -2.15
CA PHE A 243 -16.25 8.27 -1.13
C PHE A 243 -15.20 8.06 -0.02
N ALA A 244 -15.04 6.81 0.45
CA ALA A 244 -14.05 6.47 1.47
C ALA A 244 -12.62 6.74 0.98
N ASP A 245 -12.28 6.31 -0.23
CA ASP A 245 -10.96 6.51 -0.83
C ASP A 245 -10.63 8.00 -1.01
N ALA A 246 -11.60 8.81 -1.47
CA ALA A 246 -11.46 10.28 -1.58
C ALA A 246 -11.19 10.99 -0.26
N LYS A 247 -11.54 10.37 0.88
CA LYS A 247 -11.32 10.87 2.23
C LYS A 247 -10.21 10.14 2.98
N ASN A 248 -9.48 9.23 2.33
CA ASN A 248 -8.49 8.33 2.95
C ASN A 248 -9.09 7.50 4.11
N ILE A 249 -10.36 7.15 4.04
CA ILE A 249 -11.03 6.27 5.00
C ILE A 249 -10.73 4.82 4.60
N LEU A 250 -10.24 4.02 5.54
CA LEU A 250 -9.83 2.64 5.27
C LEU A 250 -11.04 1.71 5.17
N VAL A 251 -11.37 1.26 3.96
CA VAL A 251 -12.33 0.19 3.71
C VAL A 251 -11.59 -1.10 3.39
N ALA A 252 -11.54 -2.00 4.34
CA ALA A 252 -10.79 -3.24 4.26
C ALA A 252 -11.45 -4.29 3.35
N LYS A 253 -12.79 -4.35 3.33
CA LYS A 253 -13.55 -5.29 2.47
C LYS A 253 -14.95 -4.76 2.18
N LYS A 254 -15.49 -5.21 1.04
CA LYS A 254 -16.91 -5.10 0.68
C LYS A 254 -17.56 -6.48 0.74
N LEU A 255 -18.73 -6.60 1.32
CA LEU A 255 -19.49 -7.85 1.47
C LEU A 255 -20.90 -7.66 0.94
N SER A 256 -21.33 -8.54 0.05
CA SER A 256 -22.72 -8.62 -0.43
C SER A 256 -23.52 -9.60 0.43
N LYS A 257 -24.74 -9.28 0.78
CA LYS A 257 -25.67 -10.20 1.45
C LYS A 257 -26.26 -11.16 0.38
N PRO A 258 -26.31 -12.51 0.62
CA PRO A 258 -25.96 -13.22 1.85
C PRO A 258 -24.44 -13.42 2.01
N ILE A 259 -23.95 -13.23 3.23
CA ILE A 259 -22.52 -13.33 3.55
C ILE A 259 -22.10 -14.81 3.63
N ASN A 260 -21.01 -15.19 2.95
CA ASN A 260 -20.39 -16.50 3.09
C ASN A 260 -19.71 -16.62 4.46
N THR A 261 -20.34 -17.41 5.36
CA THR A 261 -19.92 -17.54 6.75
C THR A 261 -18.47 -17.99 6.91
N LYS A 262 -17.99 -18.95 6.11
CA LYS A 262 -16.62 -19.48 6.25
C LYS A 262 -15.57 -18.44 5.86
N GLU A 263 -15.78 -17.78 4.73
CA GLU A 263 -14.88 -16.72 4.25
C GLU A 263 -14.86 -15.53 5.19
N PHE A 264 -16.03 -15.14 5.70
CA PHE A 264 -16.14 -14.01 6.62
C PHE A 264 -15.41 -14.28 7.95
N ILE A 265 -15.63 -15.44 8.57
CA ILE A 265 -14.96 -15.83 9.82
C ILE A 265 -13.43 -15.79 9.65
N HIS A 266 -12.95 -16.29 8.52
CA HIS A 266 -11.52 -16.31 8.22
C HIS A 266 -10.96 -14.89 8.07
N TYR A 267 -11.65 -14.08 7.27
CA TYR A 267 -11.28 -12.70 6.99
C TYR A 267 -11.27 -11.81 8.24
N ILE A 268 -12.33 -11.85 9.07
CA ILE A 268 -12.42 -11.03 10.28
C ILE A 268 -11.33 -11.41 11.32
N SER A 269 -10.97 -12.70 11.36
CA SER A 269 -9.87 -13.18 12.20
C SER A 269 -8.52 -12.60 11.77
N GLN A 270 -8.26 -12.60 10.48
CA GLN A 270 -7.05 -12.03 9.89
C GLN A 270 -6.98 -10.51 10.12
N LEU A 271 -8.05 -9.80 9.77
CA LEU A 271 -8.12 -8.34 9.91
C LEU A 271 -7.90 -7.89 11.36
N HIS A 272 -8.50 -8.59 12.32
CA HIS A 272 -8.32 -8.30 13.74
C HIS A 272 -6.86 -8.47 14.19
N ILE A 273 -6.15 -9.50 13.71
CA ILE A 273 -4.72 -9.68 13.97
C ILE A 273 -3.91 -8.52 13.36
N GLU A 274 -4.19 -8.18 12.09
CA GLU A 274 -3.51 -7.11 11.37
C GLU A 274 -3.70 -5.74 12.07
N SER A 275 -4.92 -5.41 12.48
CA SER A 275 -5.23 -4.19 13.22
C SER A 275 -4.49 -4.13 14.56
N ARG A 276 -4.43 -5.22 15.31
CA ARG A 276 -3.65 -5.31 16.55
C ARG A 276 -2.14 -5.19 16.29
N LEU A 277 -1.64 -5.73 15.19
CA LEU A 277 -0.23 -5.61 14.80
C LEU A 277 0.12 -4.17 14.37
N GLN A 278 -0.81 -3.45 13.75
CA GLN A 278 -0.65 -2.03 13.42
C GLN A 278 -0.63 -1.15 14.67
N LEU A 279 -1.51 -1.41 15.66
CA LEU A 279 -1.48 -0.74 16.96
C LEU A 279 -0.11 -0.80 17.60
N THR A 280 0.50 -1.97 17.60
CA THR A 280 1.84 -2.15 18.14
C THR A 280 2.92 -1.42 17.31
N LYS A 281 2.65 -1.04 16.05
CA LYS A 281 3.50 -0.14 15.23
C LYS A 281 3.24 1.33 15.57
N THR A 282 2.00 1.73 15.74
CA THR A 282 1.58 3.13 15.93
C THR A 282 1.90 3.65 17.33
N CYS A 283 1.72 2.85 18.37
CA CYS A 283 2.13 3.22 19.75
C CYS A 283 3.63 3.44 19.88
N VAL A 284 4.44 2.76 19.06
CA VAL A 284 5.88 3.02 18.97
C VAL A 284 6.14 4.32 18.22
N ALA A 285 5.36 4.61 17.16
CA ALA A 285 5.48 5.86 16.42
C ALA A 285 5.06 7.08 17.26
N GLN A 286 4.01 6.99 18.08
CA GLN A 286 3.59 8.09 18.98
C GLN A 286 4.54 8.32 20.15
N LYS A 287 5.20 7.26 20.71
CA LYS A 287 6.26 7.43 21.71
C LYS A 287 7.62 7.79 21.11
N GLN A 288 7.81 7.58 19.78
CA GLN A 288 8.98 8.01 19.01
C GLN A 288 8.77 9.37 18.34
N ALA A 289 7.58 9.95 18.36
CA ALA A 289 7.37 11.34 17.97
C ALA A 289 8.13 12.35 18.87
N THR A 290 8.78 11.88 19.93
CA THR A 290 9.82 12.61 20.66
C THR A 290 11.24 12.21 20.27
N ASN A 291 11.45 11.25 19.34
CA ASN A 291 12.76 10.95 18.77
C ASN A 291 12.62 10.44 17.31
N THR A 292 12.48 11.38 16.40
CA THR A 292 13.02 11.45 15.04
C THR A 292 13.09 10.15 14.20
N GLN A 293 11.95 9.65 13.67
CA GLN A 293 11.92 9.47 12.22
C GLN A 293 11.49 10.84 11.68
N GLN A 294 12.43 11.58 11.15
CA GLN A 294 12.16 12.85 10.49
C GLN A 294 11.26 12.57 9.29
N LYS A 295 9.93 12.76 9.48
CA LYS A 295 9.06 12.99 8.32
C LYS A 295 9.66 14.19 7.60
N LEU A 296 9.70 14.11 6.28
CA LEU A 296 10.12 15.25 5.46
C LEU A 296 9.34 16.49 5.92
N SER A 297 10.05 17.51 6.37
CA SER A 297 9.44 18.78 6.74
C SER A 297 9.25 19.66 5.51
N LEU A 298 8.35 20.65 5.59
CA LEU A 298 8.14 21.62 4.51
C LEU A 298 9.44 22.34 4.13
N GLU A 299 10.26 22.73 5.11
CA GLU A 299 11.55 23.39 4.84
C GLU A 299 12.56 22.45 4.18
N GLN A 300 12.56 21.18 4.53
CA GLN A 300 13.39 20.19 3.83
C GLN A 300 12.92 19.96 2.39
N LEU A 301 11.61 19.96 2.14
CA LEU A 301 11.07 19.87 0.77
C LEU A 301 11.47 21.09 -0.06
N LYS A 302 11.32 22.31 0.47
CA LYS A 302 11.79 23.53 -0.19
C LYS A 302 13.29 23.49 -0.52
N THR A 303 14.08 23.03 0.44
CA THR A 303 15.52 22.86 0.26
C THR A 303 15.83 21.82 -0.82
N ALA A 304 15.12 20.69 -0.80
CA ALA A 304 15.33 19.61 -1.76
C ALA A 304 15.01 20.03 -3.21
N ILE A 305 13.95 20.81 -3.42
CA ILE A 305 13.62 21.36 -4.75
C ILE A 305 14.74 22.30 -5.24
N ARG A 306 15.28 23.15 -4.35
CA ARG A 306 16.29 24.16 -4.70
C ARG A 306 17.71 23.63 -4.83
N GLU A 307 18.05 22.56 -4.10
CA GLU A 307 19.43 22.03 -3.99
C GLU A 307 19.66 20.76 -4.83
N ASN A 308 18.88 20.54 -5.90
CA ASN A 308 19.01 19.40 -6.81
C ASN A 308 18.94 18.03 -6.10
N GLN A 309 18.08 17.90 -5.08
CA GLN A 309 17.85 16.61 -4.41
C GLN A 309 16.71 15.81 -5.07
N LEU A 310 16.04 16.35 -6.08
CA LEU A 310 15.10 15.62 -6.90
C LEU A 310 15.86 14.76 -7.92
N VAL A 311 15.40 13.53 -8.11
CA VAL A 311 15.94 12.58 -9.09
C VAL A 311 14.78 11.93 -9.84
N LEU A 312 15.03 11.51 -11.09
CA LEU A 312 14.02 10.86 -11.91
C LEU A 312 14.33 9.37 -12.05
N PHE A 313 13.31 8.56 -11.88
CA PHE A 313 13.30 7.16 -12.21
C PHE A 313 12.42 6.95 -13.44
N TYR A 314 12.80 6.05 -14.31
CA TYR A 314 12.16 5.85 -15.60
C TYR A 314 11.54 4.46 -15.69
N GLN A 315 10.27 4.41 -16.09
CA GLN A 315 9.57 3.16 -16.36
C GLN A 315 9.26 3.04 -17.86
N PRO A 316 9.69 1.96 -18.53
CA PRO A 316 9.53 1.82 -19.97
C PRO A 316 8.08 1.56 -20.38
N LYS A 317 7.65 2.23 -21.46
CA LYS A 317 6.43 1.96 -22.21
C LYS A 317 6.80 1.18 -23.48
N LEU A 318 6.17 0.02 -23.70
CA LEU A 318 6.41 -0.84 -24.85
C LEU A 318 5.18 -0.88 -25.78
N ASN A 319 5.44 -0.92 -27.06
CA ASN A 319 4.40 -1.30 -28.01
C ASN A 319 4.03 -2.78 -27.85
N ILE A 320 2.76 -3.08 -27.61
CA ILE A 320 2.29 -4.44 -27.28
C ILE A 320 2.62 -5.43 -28.39
N LYS A 321 2.38 -5.08 -29.66
CA LYS A 321 2.58 -5.96 -30.82
C LYS A 321 4.06 -6.19 -31.15
N THR A 322 4.83 -5.09 -31.17
CA THR A 322 6.24 -5.16 -31.62
C THR A 322 7.20 -5.42 -30.46
N ARG A 323 6.76 -5.28 -29.23
CA ARG A 323 7.57 -5.35 -28.00
C ARG A 323 8.77 -4.40 -28.02
N LYS A 324 8.70 -3.32 -28.78
CA LYS A 324 9.73 -2.27 -28.82
C LYS A 324 9.41 -1.19 -27.82
N VAL A 325 10.45 -0.62 -27.22
CA VAL A 325 10.33 0.57 -26.37
C VAL A 325 9.89 1.75 -27.22
N THR A 326 8.85 2.44 -26.79
CA THR A 326 8.33 3.66 -27.41
C THR A 326 8.64 4.90 -26.59
N GLY A 327 8.76 4.76 -25.29
CA GLY A 327 9.04 5.87 -24.38
C GLY A 327 9.24 5.40 -22.94
N PHE A 328 9.38 6.37 -22.07
CA PHE A 328 9.53 6.17 -20.63
C PHE A 328 8.66 7.16 -19.85
N GLU A 329 8.07 6.74 -18.77
CA GLU A 329 7.49 7.66 -17.80
C GLU A 329 8.54 8.09 -16.78
N ALA A 330 8.68 9.41 -16.59
CA ALA A 330 9.57 10.03 -15.62
C ALA A 330 8.86 10.17 -14.28
N LEU A 331 9.29 9.40 -13.30
CA LEU A 331 8.73 9.32 -11.97
C LEU A 331 9.67 9.99 -10.97
N VAL A 332 9.27 11.12 -10.43
CA VAL A 332 10.09 11.90 -9.49
C VAL A 332 10.29 11.14 -8.17
N ARG A 333 11.49 11.25 -7.62
CA ARG A 333 11.88 10.80 -6.27
C ARG A 333 12.67 11.91 -5.62
N LEU A 334 12.73 11.92 -4.29
CA LEU A 334 13.56 12.86 -3.56
C LEU A 334 14.68 12.09 -2.86
N GLN A 335 15.93 12.40 -3.20
CA GLN A 335 17.13 11.80 -2.62
C GLN A 335 17.60 12.66 -1.46
N HIS A 336 17.00 12.44 -0.27
CA HIS A 336 17.34 13.24 0.91
C HIS A 336 18.63 12.73 1.58
N PRO A 337 19.57 13.62 1.95
CA PRO A 337 20.88 13.22 2.51
C PRO A 337 20.79 12.35 3.78
N GLN A 338 19.75 12.55 4.60
CA GLN A 338 19.56 11.86 5.87
C GLN A 338 18.43 10.82 5.85
N LEU A 339 17.40 11.04 5.02
CA LEU A 339 16.20 10.18 4.97
C LEU A 339 16.26 9.14 3.85
N GLY A 340 17.29 9.21 2.97
CA GLY A 340 17.41 8.33 1.81
C GLY A 340 16.43 8.68 0.69
N LEU A 341 15.98 7.68 -0.05
CA LEU A 341 15.07 7.85 -1.17
C LEU A 341 13.62 7.95 -0.68
N ILE A 342 12.96 9.09 -0.97
CA ILE A 342 11.58 9.39 -0.58
C ILE A 342 10.69 9.34 -1.83
N PHE A 343 9.53 8.68 -1.71
CA PHE A 343 8.59 8.47 -2.80
C PHE A 343 7.55 9.61 -2.89
N PRO A 344 6.92 9.82 -4.06
CA PRO A 344 6.02 10.94 -4.33
C PRO A 344 4.83 11.06 -3.37
N ASP A 345 4.26 9.95 -2.93
CA ASP A 345 3.16 9.88 -1.96
C ASP A 345 3.45 10.61 -0.64
N GLN A 346 4.73 10.77 -0.29
CA GLN A 346 5.16 11.44 0.94
C GLN A 346 5.35 12.94 0.80
N PHE A 347 5.46 13.49 -0.42
CA PHE A 347 5.79 14.92 -0.60
C PHE A 347 4.93 15.68 -1.63
N ILE A 348 4.27 15.00 -2.59
CA ILE A 348 3.45 15.69 -3.60
C ILE A 348 2.29 16.44 -2.95
N ALA A 349 1.52 15.78 -2.07
CA ALA A 349 0.41 16.44 -1.37
C ALA A 349 0.89 17.64 -0.53
N MET A 350 2.08 17.56 0.08
CA MET A 350 2.69 18.68 0.80
C MET A 350 3.08 19.82 -0.14
N ALA A 351 3.60 19.51 -1.33
CA ALA A 351 3.94 20.50 -2.34
C ALA A 351 2.69 21.24 -2.85
N GLU A 352 1.61 20.52 -3.10
CA GLU A 352 0.32 21.08 -3.52
C GLU A 352 -0.30 22.00 -2.46
N GLN A 353 -0.29 21.57 -1.18
CA GLN A 353 -0.86 22.33 -0.06
C GLN A 353 -0.07 23.61 0.29
N ASN A 354 1.17 23.74 -0.16
CA ASN A 354 2.06 24.82 0.18
C ASN A 354 2.60 25.61 -1.03
N ASP A 355 1.89 25.58 -2.16
CA ASP A 355 2.21 26.29 -3.40
C ASP A 355 3.63 26.04 -3.95
N LEU A 356 4.18 24.82 -3.71
CA LEU A 356 5.49 24.41 -4.19
C LEU A 356 5.42 23.50 -5.42
N ILE A 357 4.21 23.08 -5.81
CA ILE A 357 4.05 22.07 -6.86
C ILE A 357 4.57 22.57 -8.20
N SER A 358 4.34 23.82 -8.55
CA SER A 358 4.83 24.38 -9.80
C SER A 358 6.36 24.49 -9.84
N GLU A 359 7.02 24.89 -8.73
CA GLU A 359 8.49 24.86 -8.65
C GLU A 359 9.03 23.43 -8.85
N LEU A 360 8.36 22.44 -8.25
CA LEU A 360 8.70 21.04 -8.39
C LEU A 360 8.50 20.55 -9.84
N THR A 361 7.39 20.89 -10.46
CA THR A 361 7.08 20.53 -11.86
C THR A 361 8.09 21.11 -12.84
N TYR A 362 8.49 22.37 -12.67
CA TYR A 362 9.53 22.99 -13.48
C TYR A 362 10.88 22.28 -13.31
N GLU A 363 11.23 21.90 -12.10
CA GLU A 363 12.48 21.16 -11.84
C GLU A 363 12.45 19.75 -12.43
N VAL A 364 11.33 19.05 -12.31
CA VAL A 364 11.10 17.74 -12.95
C VAL A 364 11.25 17.85 -14.48
N PHE A 365 10.64 18.85 -15.09
CA PHE A 365 10.76 19.09 -16.52
C PHE A 365 12.23 19.38 -16.92
N ARG A 366 12.94 20.19 -16.15
CA ARG A 366 14.36 20.48 -16.37
C ARG A 366 15.21 19.21 -16.33
N LEU A 367 15.03 18.38 -15.29
CA LEU A 367 15.74 17.10 -15.13
C LEU A 367 15.41 16.13 -16.27
N ALA A 368 14.13 16.00 -16.65
CA ALA A 368 13.71 15.13 -17.74
C ALA A 368 14.37 15.54 -19.08
N THR A 369 14.53 16.84 -19.33
CA THR A 369 15.24 17.32 -20.52
C THR A 369 16.75 17.05 -20.48
N GLU A 370 17.35 17.02 -19.31
CA GLU A 370 18.77 16.63 -19.15
C GLU A 370 18.96 15.12 -19.36
N ASP A 371 18.09 14.32 -18.79
CA ASP A 371 18.13 12.86 -18.95
C ASP A 371 17.77 12.44 -20.38
N TYR A 372 16.90 13.19 -21.08
CA TYR A 372 16.68 12.98 -22.52
C TYR A 372 17.97 13.04 -23.33
N LEU A 373 18.87 13.99 -23.02
CA LEU A 373 20.16 14.07 -23.70
C LEU A 373 21.07 12.90 -23.35
N ARG A 374 20.98 12.34 -22.14
CA ARG A 374 21.70 11.12 -21.75
C ARG A 374 21.19 9.89 -22.53
N PHE A 375 19.87 9.75 -22.67
CA PHE A 375 19.29 8.71 -23.54
C PHE A 375 19.77 8.84 -24.99
N ARG A 376 19.77 10.05 -25.53
CA ARG A 376 20.29 10.30 -26.88
C ARG A 376 21.77 9.96 -27.04
N ALA A 377 22.60 10.28 -26.05
CA ALA A 377 24.01 9.91 -26.04
C ALA A 377 24.23 8.39 -26.03
N ALA A 378 23.30 7.62 -25.42
CA ALA A 378 23.27 6.17 -25.45
C ALA A 378 22.60 5.61 -26.74
N GLY A 379 22.32 6.43 -27.75
CA GLY A 379 21.68 6.01 -29.01
C GLY A 379 20.19 5.72 -28.91
N ILE A 380 19.54 6.13 -27.82
CA ILE A 380 18.12 5.94 -27.57
C ILE A 380 17.39 7.25 -27.84
N SER A 381 16.33 7.24 -28.65
CA SER A 381 15.48 8.42 -28.91
C SER A 381 14.06 8.16 -28.39
N PRO A 382 13.84 8.22 -27.07
CA PRO A 382 12.56 7.85 -26.48
C PRO A 382 11.60 9.03 -26.47
N GLY A 383 10.28 8.73 -26.36
CA GLY A 383 9.34 9.66 -25.75
C GLY A 383 9.57 9.71 -24.22
N ILE A 384 9.41 10.87 -23.60
CA ILE A 384 9.40 10.99 -22.14
C ILE A 384 8.06 11.57 -21.70
N SER A 385 7.39 10.88 -20.79
CA SER A 385 6.17 11.35 -20.14
C SER A 385 6.48 11.98 -18.80
N ILE A 386 5.83 13.10 -18.50
CA ILE A 386 6.02 13.89 -17.28
C ILE A 386 4.66 14.22 -16.69
N ASN A 387 4.46 13.86 -15.44
CA ASN A 387 3.26 14.17 -14.67
C ASN A 387 3.23 15.64 -14.24
N ILE A 388 2.08 16.29 -14.39
CA ILE A 388 1.81 17.63 -13.87
C ILE A 388 0.55 17.64 -12.99
N SER A 389 0.48 18.62 -12.06
CA SER A 389 -0.68 18.81 -11.18
C SER A 389 -1.77 19.67 -11.83
N ALA A 390 -3.00 19.55 -11.33
CA ALA A 390 -4.08 20.47 -11.67
C ALA A 390 -3.75 21.95 -11.38
N GLN A 391 -2.91 22.23 -10.39
CA GLN A 391 -2.50 23.60 -10.05
C GLN A 391 -1.58 24.20 -11.11
N ASP A 392 -0.79 23.38 -11.80
CA ASP A 392 0.09 23.82 -12.88
C ASP A 392 -0.70 24.38 -14.09
N LEU A 393 -1.95 23.93 -14.27
CA LEU A 393 -2.85 24.45 -15.30
C LEU A 393 -3.39 25.87 -15.01
N LEU A 394 -3.01 26.48 -13.91
CA LEU A 394 -3.27 27.90 -13.58
C LEU A 394 -2.12 28.81 -14.03
N ASP A 395 -0.95 28.26 -14.33
CA ASP A 395 0.20 29.03 -14.78
C ASP A 395 0.23 29.23 -16.29
N LEU A 396 -0.28 30.37 -16.72
CA LEU A 396 -0.34 30.76 -18.15
C LEU A 396 1.06 30.85 -18.81
N SER A 397 2.14 30.90 -18.03
CA SER A 397 3.50 30.98 -18.58
C SER A 397 4.15 29.60 -18.83
N MET A 398 3.57 28.52 -18.27
CA MET A 398 4.14 27.18 -18.34
C MET A 398 4.40 26.70 -19.79
N PRO A 399 3.45 26.84 -20.79
CA PRO A 399 3.70 26.39 -22.14
C PRO A 399 4.89 27.05 -22.82
N GLU A 400 5.09 28.37 -22.55
CA GLU A 400 6.24 29.13 -23.07
C GLU A 400 7.54 28.67 -22.45
N HIS A 401 7.53 28.45 -21.13
CA HIS A 401 8.71 28.01 -20.37
C HIS A 401 9.16 26.62 -20.84
N PHE A 402 8.26 25.66 -20.93
CA PHE A 402 8.56 24.31 -21.41
C PHE A 402 9.07 24.30 -22.85
N SER A 403 8.42 25.08 -23.72
CA SER A 403 8.87 25.21 -25.11
C SER A 403 10.26 25.84 -25.23
N ALA A 404 10.54 26.87 -24.45
CA ALA A 404 11.86 27.52 -24.44
C ALA A 404 12.96 26.56 -23.97
N LEU A 405 12.68 25.77 -22.91
CA LEU A 405 13.64 24.83 -22.35
C LEU A 405 13.91 23.64 -23.31
N ALA A 406 12.86 23.08 -23.93
CA ALA A 406 13.01 22.02 -24.92
C ALA A 406 13.81 22.51 -26.14
N LYS A 407 13.49 23.71 -26.64
CA LYS A 407 14.20 24.35 -27.77
C LYS A 407 15.68 24.62 -27.44
N ALA A 408 16.00 25.11 -26.24
CA ALA A 408 17.37 25.39 -25.82
C ALA A 408 18.26 24.14 -25.83
N LYS A 409 17.65 22.96 -25.59
CA LYS A 409 18.34 21.66 -25.58
C LYS A 409 18.17 20.85 -26.88
N ASN A 410 17.59 21.46 -27.93
CA ASN A 410 17.29 20.80 -29.22
C ASN A 410 16.48 19.48 -29.04
N ILE A 411 15.49 19.50 -28.16
CA ILE A 411 14.56 18.39 -27.92
C ILE A 411 13.28 18.68 -28.72
N PRO A 412 12.83 17.77 -29.60
CA PRO A 412 11.57 17.95 -30.30
C PRO A 412 10.41 17.87 -29.29
N PRO A 413 9.50 18.87 -29.26
CA PRO A 413 8.42 18.88 -28.27
C PRO A 413 7.53 17.63 -28.32
N GLU A 414 7.34 17.02 -29.49
CA GLU A 414 6.60 15.77 -29.69
C GLU A 414 7.22 14.56 -28.99
N ALA A 415 8.50 14.65 -28.57
CA ALA A 415 9.14 13.63 -27.76
C ALA A 415 8.79 13.76 -26.26
N ILE A 416 8.08 14.81 -25.88
CA ILE A 416 7.64 15.01 -24.49
C ILE A 416 6.12 14.91 -24.42
N THR A 417 5.63 14.02 -23.56
CA THR A 417 4.23 13.86 -23.24
C THR A 417 3.95 14.44 -21.85
N ILE A 418 2.99 15.33 -21.74
CA ILE A 418 2.52 15.88 -20.46
C ILE A 418 1.33 15.05 -20.00
N GLU A 419 1.44 14.45 -18.84
CA GLU A 419 0.42 13.57 -18.24
C GLU A 419 -0.37 14.30 -17.15
N LEU A 420 -1.69 14.14 -17.18
CA LEU A 420 -2.63 14.71 -16.21
C LEU A 420 -3.63 13.67 -15.80
N THR A 421 -3.91 13.58 -14.51
CA THR A 421 -4.97 12.69 -14.01
C THR A 421 -6.35 13.16 -14.47
N GLU A 422 -7.28 12.22 -14.62
CA GLU A 422 -8.67 12.48 -14.96
C GLU A 422 -9.31 13.56 -14.07
N THR A 423 -9.05 13.49 -12.75
CA THR A 423 -9.59 14.44 -11.76
C THR A 423 -8.99 15.84 -11.84
N ALA A 424 -7.79 15.99 -12.36
CA ALA A 424 -7.13 17.29 -12.55
C ALA A 424 -7.89 18.18 -13.54
N ILE A 425 -8.48 17.59 -14.57
CA ILE A 425 -9.20 18.29 -15.63
C ILE A 425 -10.53 18.87 -15.14
N LEU A 426 -11.16 18.24 -14.14
CA LEU A 426 -12.48 18.62 -13.64
C LEU A 426 -12.50 19.91 -12.81
N LYS A 427 -11.37 20.30 -12.22
CA LYS A 427 -11.31 21.41 -11.23
C LYS A 427 -11.43 22.80 -11.85
N SER A 428 -11.07 23.01 -13.14
CA SER A 428 -11.14 24.32 -13.81
C SER A 428 -11.18 24.15 -15.33
N VAL A 429 -12.36 23.88 -15.87
CA VAL A 429 -12.53 23.44 -17.28
C VAL A 429 -12.07 24.50 -18.29
N SER A 430 -12.36 25.80 -18.11
CA SER A 430 -12.05 26.84 -19.09
C SER A 430 -10.57 27.18 -19.15
N ASP A 431 -9.94 27.38 -17.99
CA ASP A 431 -8.55 27.83 -17.90
C ASP A 431 -7.57 26.69 -18.21
N SER A 432 -7.93 25.46 -17.82
CA SER A 432 -7.16 24.26 -18.15
C SER A 432 -7.11 24.00 -19.65
N LEU A 433 -8.23 24.19 -20.38
CA LEU A 433 -8.26 23.99 -21.83
C LEU A 433 -7.37 24.97 -22.58
N ASP A 434 -7.23 26.23 -22.13
CA ASP A 434 -6.30 27.19 -22.76
C ASP A 434 -4.87 26.69 -22.71
N ILE A 435 -4.39 26.28 -21.54
CA ILE A 435 -3.02 25.78 -21.35
C ILE A 435 -2.79 24.48 -22.13
N LEU A 436 -3.72 23.55 -22.10
CA LEU A 436 -3.62 22.30 -22.86
C LEU A 436 -3.56 22.55 -24.37
N ASN A 437 -4.38 23.45 -24.91
CA ASN A 437 -4.34 23.83 -26.31
C ASN A 437 -3.00 24.48 -26.66
N ARG A 438 -2.48 25.38 -25.82
CA ARG A 438 -1.19 26.04 -26.05
C ARG A 438 -0.02 25.06 -26.02
N LEU A 439 -0.01 24.08 -25.11
CA LEU A 439 0.97 22.99 -25.09
C LEU A 439 0.92 22.18 -26.41
N ARG A 440 -0.29 21.83 -26.88
CA ARG A 440 -0.45 21.14 -28.18
C ARG A 440 0.03 21.99 -29.36
N MET A 441 -0.30 23.28 -29.38
CA MET A 441 0.18 24.20 -30.42
C MET A 441 1.71 24.33 -30.46
N LYS A 442 2.38 24.11 -29.31
CA LYS A 442 3.85 24.07 -29.21
C LYS A 442 4.42 22.69 -29.57
N GLY A 443 3.59 21.69 -29.84
CA GLY A 443 3.97 20.36 -30.31
C GLY A 443 4.04 19.28 -29.22
N PHE A 444 3.82 19.60 -27.95
CA PHE A 444 3.82 18.59 -26.88
C PHE A 444 2.68 17.57 -27.06
N SER A 445 2.94 16.32 -26.72
CA SER A 445 1.88 15.31 -26.58
C SER A 445 1.18 15.47 -25.23
N LEU A 446 -0.11 15.13 -25.16
CA LEU A 446 -0.89 15.18 -23.93
C LEU A 446 -1.48 13.80 -23.65
N SER A 447 -1.35 13.34 -22.42
CA SER A 447 -1.89 12.07 -21.94
C SER A 447 -2.86 12.31 -20.79
N ILE A 448 -4.01 11.64 -20.84
CA ILE A 448 -4.90 11.55 -19.69
C ILE A 448 -4.57 10.30 -18.90
N ASP A 449 -4.32 10.48 -17.62
CA ASP A 449 -3.89 9.44 -16.68
C ASP A 449 -5.02 8.98 -15.74
N ASP A 450 -4.89 7.76 -15.20
CA ASP A 450 -5.86 7.11 -14.29
C ASP A 450 -7.29 7.04 -14.86
N PHE A 451 -7.44 6.91 -16.18
CA PHE A 451 -8.74 6.98 -16.85
C PHE A 451 -9.64 5.80 -16.47
N GLY A 452 -10.88 6.15 -16.11
CA GLY A 452 -11.92 5.22 -15.66
C GLY A 452 -12.14 5.23 -14.13
N THR A 453 -11.30 5.91 -13.36
CA THR A 453 -11.46 6.01 -11.90
C THR A 453 -12.29 7.23 -11.47
N GLY A 454 -12.47 8.21 -12.35
CA GLY A 454 -13.13 9.48 -12.08
C GLY A 454 -14.50 9.63 -12.76
N TYR A 455 -15.01 10.85 -12.77
CA TYR A 455 -16.30 11.25 -13.33
C TYR A 455 -16.13 12.08 -14.61
N SER A 456 -15.10 11.85 -15.43
CA SER A 456 -14.91 12.65 -16.65
C SER A 456 -16.11 12.52 -17.57
N SER A 457 -16.66 13.66 -17.92
CA SER A 457 -17.65 13.72 -19.00
C SER A 457 -16.95 13.39 -20.33
N LEU A 458 -17.51 12.49 -21.12
CA LEU A 458 -17.07 12.24 -22.51
C LEU A 458 -16.94 13.53 -23.32
N VAL A 459 -17.74 14.56 -22.98
CA VAL A 459 -17.68 15.89 -23.60
C VAL A 459 -16.34 16.58 -23.31
N GLN A 460 -15.84 16.49 -22.10
CA GLN A 460 -14.56 17.09 -21.71
C GLN A 460 -13.38 16.40 -22.38
N LEU A 461 -13.41 15.07 -22.41
CA LEU A 461 -12.40 14.29 -23.15
C LEU A 461 -12.37 14.64 -24.64
N TYR A 462 -13.56 14.83 -25.25
CA TYR A 462 -13.68 15.26 -26.65
C TYR A 462 -13.17 16.69 -26.89
N GLN A 463 -13.34 17.59 -25.94
CA GLN A 463 -12.90 18.99 -26.05
C GLN A 463 -11.41 19.19 -25.78
N ALA A 464 -10.80 18.36 -24.97
CA ALA A 464 -9.40 18.46 -24.62
C ALA A 464 -8.52 17.77 -25.69
N PRO A 465 -7.38 18.37 -26.09
CA PRO A 465 -6.59 17.89 -27.24
C PRO A 465 -5.63 16.74 -26.83
N PHE A 466 -6.12 15.73 -26.13
CA PHE A 466 -5.34 14.56 -25.72
C PHE A 466 -4.92 13.71 -26.92
N THR A 467 -3.75 13.11 -26.81
CA THR A 467 -3.16 12.21 -27.81
C THR A 467 -2.97 10.79 -27.28
N GLU A 468 -3.04 10.62 -25.95
CA GLU A 468 -2.83 9.36 -25.27
C GLU A 468 -3.84 9.21 -24.13
N LEU A 469 -4.31 7.97 -23.89
CA LEU A 469 -5.20 7.59 -22.82
C LEU A 469 -4.59 6.42 -22.07
N LYS A 470 -4.27 6.63 -20.77
CA LYS A 470 -3.74 5.59 -19.88
C LYS A 470 -4.87 4.94 -19.12
N ILE A 471 -4.95 3.62 -19.19
CA ILE A 471 -5.96 2.80 -18.52
C ILE A 471 -5.38 2.43 -17.17
N ASP A 472 -6.08 2.84 -16.11
CA ASP A 472 -5.64 2.65 -14.74
C ASP A 472 -5.35 1.17 -14.39
N GLN A 473 -4.26 0.97 -13.67
CA GLN A 473 -3.78 -0.35 -13.23
C GLN A 473 -4.83 -1.16 -12.48
N HIS A 474 -5.74 -0.51 -11.76
CA HIS A 474 -6.78 -1.17 -10.97
C HIS A 474 -7.71 -2.04 -11.84
N PHE A 475 -8.05 -1.56 -13.04
CA PHE A 475 -8.84 -2.32 -13.99
C PHE A 475 -8.00 -3.36 -14.73
N VAL A 476 -6.80 -3.00 -15.15
CA VAL A 476 -5.89 -3.86 -15.90
C VAL A 476 -5.52 -5.11 -15.09
N MET A 477 -5.17 -4.96 -13.81
CA MET A 477 -4.77 -6.06 -12.94
C MET A 477 -5.92 -7.04 -12.65
N ARG A 478 -7.17 -6.56 -12.67
CA ARG A 478 -8.35 -7.37 -12.33
C ARG A 478 -9.09 -7.94 -13.53
N MET A 479 -8.77 -7.54 -14.75
CA MET A 479 -9.56 -7.84 -15.94
C MET A 479 -9.65 -9.33 -16.32
N LEU A 480 -8.81 -10.19 -15.74
CA LEU A 480 -8.88 -11.64 -15.97
C LEU A 480 -9.92 -12.33 -15.08
N ASP A 481 -10.20 -11.77 -13.90
CA ASP A 481 -11.06 -12.35 -12.87
C ASP A 481 -12.34 -11.53 -12.62
N ASP A 482 -12.49 -10.37 -13.29
CA ASP A 482 -13.57 -9.41 -13.09
C ASP A 482 -14.10 -8.92 -14.45
N ASP A 483 -15.30 -9.36 -14.81
CA ASP A 483 -15.95 -9.02 -16.08
C ASP A 483 -16.27 -7.52 -16.21
N GLU A 484 -16.50 -6.81 -15.11
CA GLU A 484 -16.71 -5.36 -15.11
C GLU A 484 -15.40 -4.62 -15.42
N ALA A 485 -14.31 -5.00 -14.76
CA ALA A 485 -12.98 -4.48 -15.03
C ALA A 485 -12.58 -4.73 -16.50
N LEU A 486 -12.83 -5.95 -17.02
CA LEU A 486 -12.61 -6.28 -18.43
C LEU A 486 -13.44 -5.40 -19.36
N SER A 487 -14.69 -5.13 -19.01
CA SER A 487 -15.58 -4.28 -19.82
C SER A 487 -15.08 -2.83 -19.85
N ILE A 488 -14.60 -2.29 -18.72
CA ILE A 488 -14.00 -0.96 -18.65
C ILE A 488 -12.75 -0.89 -19.53
N VAL A 489 -11.83 -1.85 -19.43
CA VAL A 489 -10.62 -1.90 -20.27
C VAL A 489 -10.98 -1.90 -21.75
N LYS A 490 -11.97 -2.72 -22.18
CA LYS A 490 -12.45 -2.74 -23.56
C LYS A 490 -13.00 -1.39 -24.02
N ILE A 491 -13.80 -0.73 -23.17
CA ILE A 491 -14.39 0.57 -23.47
C ILE A 491 -13.29 1.63 -23.60
N CYS A 492 -12.30 1.64 -22.73
CA CYS A 492 -11.17 2.58 -22.78
C CYS A 492 -10.35 2.40 -24.06
N ILE A 493 -10.04 1.16 -24.47
CA ILE A 493 -9.32 0.88 -25.72
C ILE A 493 -10.14 1.33 -26.93
N LEU A 494 -11.44 1.02 -26.94
CA LEU A 494 -12.35 1.45 -28.03
C LEU A 494 -12.44 2.97 -28.11
N LEU A 495 -12.60 3.64 -26.97
CA LEU A 495 -12.69 5.09 -26.87
C LEU A 495 -11.41 5.77 -27.36
N ALA A 496 -10.24 5.30 -26.94
CA ALA A 496 -8.96 5.80 -27.42
C ALA A 496 -8.88 5.69 -28.95
N LYS A 497 -9.26 4.54 -29.51
CA LYS A 497 -9.27 4.30 -30.96
C LYS A 497 -10.21 5.24 -31.71
N GLU A 498 -11.46 5.41 -31.24
CA GLU A 498 -12.44 6.28 -31.87
C GLU A 498 -12.04 7.77 -31.83
N LEU A 499 -11.37 8.18 -30.73
CA LEU A 499 -10.86 9.54 -30.57
C LEU A 499 -9.44 9.73 -31.16
N LYS A 500 -8.88 8.70 -31.81
CA LYS A 500 -7.54 8.71 -32.43
C LYS A 500 -6.42 9.00 -31.41
N MET A 501 -6.59 8.53 -30.19
CA MET A 501 -5.59 8.55 -29.14
C MET A 501 -4.87 7.20 -29.06
N THR A 502 -3.64 7.20 -28.57
CA THR A 502 -2.90 5.99 -28.24
C THR A 502 -3.39 5.44 -26.89
N SER A 503 -3.74 4.17 -26.83
CA SER A 503 -4.11 3.51 -25.58
C SER A 503 -2.87 2.95 -24.88
N VAL A 504 -2.73 3.21 -23.57
CA VAL A 504 -1.66 2.67 -22.72
C VAL A 504 -2.30 1.90 -21.58
N ALA A 505 -1.96 0.63 -21.39
CA ALA A 505 -2.39 -0.14 -20.24
C ALA A 505 -1.29 -0.12 -19.17
N GLU A 506 -1.68 0.21 -17.94
CA GLU A 506 -0.79 0.27 -16.80
C GLU A 506 -0.89 -0.96 -15.89
N GLY A 507 0.12 -1.16 -15.02
CA GLY A 507 0.10 -2.22 -14.01
C GLY A 507 0.16 -3.63 -14.58
N ILE A 508 0.80 -3.84 -15.72
CA ILE A 508 0.93 -5.18 -16.29
C ILE A 508 1.95 -5.97 -15.47
N GLU A 509 1.50 -7.04 -14.80
CA GLU A 509 2.33 -7.88 -13.94
C GLU A 509 2.46 -9.32 -14.44
N SER A 510 1.58 -9.78 -15.36
CA SER A 510 1.62 -11.14 -15.87
C SER A 510 1.56 -11.19 -17.41
N GLN A 511 2.04 -12.33 -17.98
CA GLN A 511 2.00 -12.57 -19.42
C GLN A 511 0.54 -12.75 -19.89
N GLU A 512 -0.33 -13.30 -19.07
CA GLU A 512 -1.75 -13.51 -19.38
C GLU A 512 -2.47 -12.16 -19.58
N ILE A 513 -2.17 -11.16 -18.75
CA ILE A 513 -2.67 -9.78 -18.90
C ILE A 513 -2.16 -9.19 -20.21
N TRP A 514 -0.86 -9.34 -20.51
CA TRP A 514 -0.27 -8.88 -21.77
C TRP A 514 -0.99 -9.46 -22.99
N ASP A 515 -1.14 -10.79 -23.02
CA ASP A 515 -1.76 -11.49 -24.15
C ASP A 515 -3.24 -11.08 -24.34
N LYS A 516 -3.94 -10.82 -23.23
CA LYS A 516 -5.32 -10.33 -23.27
C LYS A 516 -5.41 -8.91 -23.83
N LEU A 517 -4.53 -8.01 -23.44
CA LEU A 517 -4.45 -6.64 -23.96
C LEU A 517 -4.09 -6.62 -25.45
N GLU A 518 -3.20 -7.51 -25.89
CA GLU A 518 -2.87 -7.67 -27.31
C GLU A 518 -4.09 -8.12 -28.13
N GLN A 519 -4.87 -9.08 -27.62
CA GLN A 519 -6.13 -9.51 -28.24
C GLN A 519 -7.17 -8.40 -28.31
N LEU A 520 -7.24 -7.53 -27.29
CA LEU A 520 -8.14 -6.39 -27.25
C LEU A 520 -7.70 -5.23 -28.16
N GLY A 521 -6.45 -5.27 -28.63
CA GLY A 521 -5.89 -4.27 -29.54
C GLY A 521 -5.40 -3.01 -28.84
N CYS A 522 -4.98 -3.10 -27.56
CA CYS A 522 -4.28 -2.02 -26.86
C CYS A 522 -2.93 -1.73 -27.56
N ASP A 523 -2.51 -0.46 -27.56
CA ASP A 523 -1.33 -0.03 -28.31
C ASP A 523 -0.05 -0.19 -27.49
N LEU A 524 -0.02 0.32 -26.26
CA LEU A 524 1.14 0.37 -25.39
C LEU A 524 0.89 -0.33 -24.07
N ALA A 525 1.98 -0.77 -23.45
CA ALA A 525 2.02 -1.51 -22.22
C ALA A 525 3.05 -0.93 -21.25
N GLN A 526 2.69 -0.82 -19.97
CA GLN A 526 3.57 -0.41 -18.88
C GLN A 526 3.27 -1.25 -17.63
N GLY A 527 4.31 -1.71 -16.90
CA GLY A 527 4.11 -2.48 -15.69
C GLY A 527 5.35 -3.24 -15.23
N TYR A 528 5.24 -3.92 -14.09
CA TYR A 528 6.36 -4.62 -13.47
C TYR A 528 6.80 -5.89 -14.23
N LEU A 529 5.94 -6.44 -15.07
CA LEU A 529 6.33 -7.49 -16.01
C LEU A 529 7.46 -7.01 -16.95
N ILE A 530 7.46 -5.72 -17.31
CA ILE A 530 8.44 -5.11 -18.19
C ILE A 530 9.67 -4.67 -17.39
N SER A 531 9.48 -3.74 -16.48
CA SER A 531 10.50 -3.22 -15.57
C SER A 531 9.85 -2.41 -14.44
N LYS A 532 10.43 -2.46 -13.25
CA LYS A 532 10.16 -1.44 -12.24
C LYS A 532 10.84 -0.12 -12.66
N PRO A 533 10.38 1.03 -12.13
CA PRO A 533 11.06 2.30 -12.36
C PRO A 533 12.53 2.24 -11.89
N VAL A 534 13.45 2.65 -12.76
CA VAL A 534 14.90 2.62 -12.50
C VAL A 534 15.56 3.96 -12.90
N PRO A 535 16.72 4.34 -12.32
CA PRO A 535 17.47 5.52 -12.75
C PRO A 535 17.86 5.47 -14.22
N VAL A 536 18.12 6.63 -14.84
CA VAL A 536 18.39 6.76 -16.28
C VAL A 536 19.50 5.84 -16.78
N ASP A 537 20.60 5.69 -16.04
CA ASP A 537 21.73 4.83 -16.46
C ASP A 537 21.34 3.35 -16.49
N ALA A 538 20.65 2.87 -15.46
CA ALA A 538 20.12 1.52 -15.41
C ALA A 538 19.06 1.28 -16.49
N CYS A 539 18.29 2.33 -16.86
CA CYS A 539 17.32 2.27 -17.94
C CYS A 539 18.01 2.13 -19.32
N CYS A 540 19.09 2.85 -19.56
CA CYS A 540 19.91 2.71 -20.76
C CYS A 540 20.46 1.28 -20.90
N GLU A 541 21.06 0.74 -19.84
CA GLU A 541 21.55 -0.65 -19.82
C GLU A 541 20.43 -1.66 -20.08
N TRP A 542 19.25 -1.42 -19.51
CA TRP A 542 18.08 -2.28 -19.70
C TRP A 542 17.65 -2.33 -21.17
N VAL A 543 17.63 -1.17 -21.85
CA VAL A 543 17.29 -1.06 -23.28
C VAL A 543 18.32 -1.82 -24.13
N GLU A 544 19.62 -1.63 -23.87
CA GLU A 544 20.70 -2.31 -24.60
C GLU A 544 20.56 -3.84 -24.49
N LYS A 545 20.36 -4.37 -23.28
CA LYS A 545 20.18 -5.81 -23.03
C LYS A 545 18.97 -6.38 -23.75
N ASN A 546 17.82 -5.66 -23.72
CA ASN A 546 16.59 -6.13 -24.37
C ASN A 546 16.61 -5.97 -25.89
N THR A 547 17.42 -5.05 -26.43
CA THR A 547 17.66 -4.92 -27.87
C THR A 547 18.60 -6.01 -28.37
N ALA A 548 19.66 -6.31 -27.63
CA ALA A 548 20.64 -7.35 -27.96
C ALA A 548 20.04 -8.78 -27.90
N ALA A 549 19.17 -9.07 -26.93
CA ALA A 549 18.50 -10.37 -26.80
C ALA A 549 17.57 -10.70 -27.99
N LYS A 550 17.13 -9.71 -28.78
CA LYS A 550 16.33 -9.89 -30.01
C LYS A 550 17.19 -10.05 -31.28
N LEU A 551 18.51 -9.83 -31.18
CA LEU A 551 19.46 -9.96 -32.30
C LEU A 551 20.28 -11.28 -32.22
N ALA A 552 20.08 -12.09 -31.18
CA ALA A 552 20.64 -13.44 -31.13
C ALA A 552 19.70 -14.38 -31.89
N PRO A 553 20.22 -15.17 -32.89
CA PRO A 553 19.44 -16.03 -33.79
C PRO A 553 18.78 -17.20 -33.06
#